data_a6f5f882de5beba114f0fa8c95829bc9
#
_entry.id   a6f5f882de5beba114f0fa8c95829bc9
#
_cell.length_a   1.000
_cell.length_b   1.000
_cell.length_c   1.000
_cell.angle_alpha   90.00
_cell.angle_beta   90.00
_cell.angle_gamma   90.00
#
_symmetry.space_group_name_H-M   'P 1'
#
loop_
_entity.id
_entity.type
_entity.pdbx_description
1 polymer ?
#
loop_
_entity_poly.entity_id
_entity_poly.type
_entity_poly.pdbx_seq_one_letter_code
_entity_poly.pdbx_strand_id
1 'polypeptide(L)'
;MTDRLITPSQLALFSRSPVIGAWWEEMHAIDPGFARLPKAKALDELLFDAGLEHEKVLIAQLKRNGKSVAELCGKQNASDYEQCRDAMHSGADYIWQASMRNSEMRGSADLLERIEEPSSIGDWSYIPIAIITFCNRFFEISNT
;
A
#
# COMPACT_ATOMS: atom_id res chain seq x y z
N MET A 1 12.66 23.68 -8.04
CA MET A 1 11.96 22.49 -8.59
C MET A 1 11.47 21.67 -7.40
N THR A 2 10.20 21.62 -7.22
CA THR A 2 9.59 20.74 -6.19
C THR A 2 9.84 19.31 -6.65
N ASP A 3 10.50 18.56 -5.79
CA ASP A 3 10.85 17.14 -5.99
C ASP A 3 9.55 16.31 -5.90
N ARG A 4 8.82 16.30 -7.02
CA ARG A 4 7.48 15.71 -7.07
C ARG A 4 7.58 14.23 -7.36
N LEU A 5 7.55 13.43 -6.30
CA LEU A 5 7.60 11.99 -6.42
C LEU A 5 6.31 11.42 -7.03
N ILE A 6 6.45 10.52 -7.97
CA ILE A 6 5.35 9.82 -8.63
C ILE A 6 4.74 8.77 -7.68
N THR A 7 3.42 8.71 -7.65
CA THR A 7 2.68 7.67 -6.90
C THR A 7 2.16 6.58 -7.83
N PRO A 8 1.91 5.36 -7.34
CA PRO A 8 1.30 4.28 -8.13
C PRO A 8 -0.05 4.67 -8.74
N SER A 9 -0.87 5.45 -8.03
CA SER A 9 -2.16 5.94 -8.55
C SER A 9 -1.99 6.89 -9.73
N GLN A 10 -1.00 7.77 -9.68
CA GLN A 10 -0.68 8.65 -10.81
C GLN A 10 -0.19 7.84 -12.01
N LEU A 11 0.71 6.86 -11.78
CA LEU A 11 1.20 5.98 -12.83
C LEU A 11 0.06 5.19 -13.49
N ALA A 12 -0.88 4.66 -12.69
CA ALA A 12 -2.06 3.97 -13.18
C ALA A 12 -2.96 4.89 -14.03
N LEU A 13 -3.13 6.15 -13.63
CA LEU A 13 -3.89 7.14 -14.39
C LEU A 13 -3.22 7.45 -15.74
N PHE A 14 -1.91 7.69 -15.76
CA PHE A 14 -1.13 7.91 -16.96
C PHE A 14 -1.13 6.70 -17.91
N SER A 15 -1.07 5.48 -17.39
CA SER A 15 -1.11 4.26 -18.20
C SER A 15 -2.46 4.06 -18.90
N ARG A 16 -3.56 4.52 -18.27
CA ARG A 16 -4.91 4.46 -18.83
C ARG A 16 -5.14 5.54 -19.90
N SER A 17 -4.70 6.75 -19.64
CA SER A 17 -4.84 7.89 -20.54
C SER A 17 -3.78 8.95 -20.21
N PRO A 18 -2.70 9.02 -20.99
CA PRO A 18 -1.65 10.01 -20.79
C PRO A 18 -2.17 11.46 -20.82
N VAL A 19 -3.16 11.76 -21.66
CA VAL A 19 -3.76 13.10 -21.77
C VAL A 19 -4.52 13.46 -20.49
N ILE A 20 -5.34 12.55 -19.97
CA ILE A 20 -6.08 12.77 -18.71
C ILE A 20 -5.10 12.85 -17.55
N GLY A 21 -4.07 12.03 -17.52
CA GLY A 21 -3.02 12.07 -16.51
C GLY A 21 -2.32 13.42 -16.47
N ALA A 22 -1.87 13.94 -17.62
CA ALA A 22 -1.22 15.24 -17.73
C ALA A 22 -2.16 16.39 -17.31
N TRP A 23 -3.40 16.37 -17.79
CA TRP A 23 -4.41 17.36 -17.42
C TRP A 23 -4.71 17.36 -15.92
N TRP A 24 -4.86 16.20 -15.31
CA TRP A 24 -5.07 16.04 -13.88
C TRP A 24 -3.94 16.65 -13.07
N GLU A 25 -2.70 16.39 -13.47
CA GLU A 25 -1.52 16.92 -12.82
C GLU A 25 -1.43 18.45 -12.92
N GLU A 26 -1.75 18.99 -14.10
CA GLU A 26 -1.74 20.44 -14.34
C GLU A 26 -2.83 21.14 -13.50
N MET A 27 -4.04 20.59 -13.48
CA MET A 27 -5.14 21.15 -12.70
C MET A 27 -4.87 21.11 -11.19
N HIS A 28 -4.26 20.05 -10.67
CA HIS A 28 -3.86 19.97 -9.27
C HIS A 28 -2.74 20.95 -8.90
N ALA A 29 -1.88 21.28 -9.86
CA ALA A 29 -0.83 22.30 -9.65
C ALA A 29 -1.43 23.71 -9.52
N ILE A 30 -2.50 23.99 -10.28
CA ILE A 30 -3.22 25.28 -10.25
C ILE A 30 -4.12 25.36 -9.02
N ASP A 31 -4.91 24.34 -8.73
CA ASP A 31 -5.82 24.27 -7.60
C ASP A 31 -5.69 22.90 -6.88
N PRO A 32 -4.96 22.84 -5.74
CA PRO A 32 -4.85 21.61 -4.96
C PRO A 32 -6.17 21.06 -4.40
N GLY A 33 -7.23 21.89 -4.43
CA GLY A 33 -8.59 21.48 -4.05
C GLY A 33 -9.41 20.92 -5.21
N PHE A 34 -8.88 21.00 -6.42
CA PHE A 34 -9.53 20.46 -7.61
C PHE A 34 -9.77 18.95 -7.47
N ALA A 35 -10.95 18.54 -7.86
CA ALA A 35 -11.39 17.15 -7.79
C ALA A 35 -11.25 16.50 -6.39
N ARG A 36 -11.57 17.25 -5.34
CA ARG A 36 -11.81 16.64 -4.03
C ARG A 36 -12.88 15.58 -4.20
N LEU A 37 -12.51 14.34 -3.92
CA LEU A 37 -13.49 13.26 -3.88
C LEU A 37 -14.61 13.61 -2.90
N PRO A 38 -15.87 13.33 -3.24
CA PRO A 38 -16.97 13.46 -2.27
C PRO A 38 -16.59 12.70 -1.00
N LYS A 39 -17.04 13.16 0.17
CA LYS A 39 -16.88 12.40 1.41
C LYS A 39 -17.37 10.98 1.18
N ALA A 40 -16.59 10.02 1.64
CA ALA A 40 -16.93 8.61 1.56
C ALA A 40 -18.37 8.39 2.03
N LYS A 41 -19.14 7.62 1.28
CA LYS A 41 -20.49 7.24 1.70
C LYS A 41 -20.38 6.28 2.88
N ALA A 42 -21.41 6.22 3.73
CA ALA A 42 -21.42 5.33 4.90
C ALA A 42 -21.06 3.86 4.54
N LEU A 43 -21.43 3.41 3.34
CA LEU A 43 -21.05 2.08 2.84
C LEU A 43 -19.54 1.98 2.59
N ASP A 44 -18.90 3.01 2.06
CA ASP A 44 -17.45 3.01 1.78
C ASP A 44 -16.65 3.01 3.08
N GLU A 45 -17.14 3.75 4.10
CA GLU A 45 -16.54 3.74 5.45
C GLU A 45 -16.65 2.35 6.08
N LEU A 46 -17.80 1.69 5.95
CA LEU A 46 -18.04 0.36 6.48
C LEU A 46 -17.19 -0.72 5.79
N LEU A 47 -16.99 -0.59 4.47
CA LEU A 47 -16.10 -1.46 3.70
C LEU A 47 -14.64 -1.24 4.05
N PHE A 48 -14.25 0.01 4.29
CA PHE A 48 -12.89 0.35 4.72
C PHE A 48 -12.59 -0.22 6.10
N ASP A 49 -13.50 -0.05 7.07
CA ASP A 49 -13.36 -0.60 8.42
C ASP A 49 -13.31 -2.13 8.40
N ALA A 50 -14.14 -2.78 7.60
CA ALA A 50 -14.12 -4.24 7.44
C ALA A 50 -12.80 -4.72 6.82
N GLY A 51 -12.24 -3.96 5.86
CA GLY A 51 -10.93 -4.23 5.28
C GLY A 51 -9.83 -4.17 6.33
N LEU A 52 -9.81 -3.12 7.12
CA LEU A 52 -8.81 -2.94 8.18
C LEU A 52 -8.90 -4.02 9.27
N GLU A 53 -10.10 -4.43 9.66
CA GLU A 53 -10.29 -5.55 10.60
C GLU A 53 -9.78 -6.88 10.00
N HIS A 54 -10.02 -7.12 8.72
CA HIS A 54 -9.49 -8.29 8.03
C HIS A 54 -7.96 -8.31 8.03
N GLU A 55 -7.33 -7.18 7.74
CA GLU A 55 -5.87 -7.05 7.82
C GLU A 55 -5.34 -7.38 9.22
N LYS A 56 -5.95 -6.83 10.28
CA LYS A 56 -5.56 -7.11 11.67
C LYS A 56 -5.67 -8.59 12.02
N VAL A 57 -6.71 -9.26 11.57
CA VAL A 57 -6.88 -10.71 11.78
C VAL A 57 -5.77 -11.49 11.10
N LEU A 58 -5.42 -11.15 9.85
CA LEU A 58 -4.32 -11.76 9.13
C LEU A 58 -2.99 -11.57 9.84
N ILE A 59 -2.68 -10.34 10.26
CA ILE A 59 -1.45 -10.03 11.00
C ILE A 59 -1.36 -10.82 12.30
N ALA A 60 -2.47 -10.90 13.06
CA ALA A 60 -2.52 -11.69 14.28
C ALA A 60 -2.29 -13.20 14.02
N GLN A 61 -2.76 -13.71 12.89
CA GLN A 61 -2.54 -15.11 12.48
C GLN A 61 -1.07 -15.35 12.10
N LEU A 62 -0.45 -14.45 11.35
CA LEU A 62 0.97 -14.54 11.00
C LEU A 62 1.85 -14.58 12.26
N LYS A 63 1.58 -13.71 13.23
CA LYS A 63 2.29 -13.70 14.51
C LYS A 63 2.09 -14.99 15.31
N ARG A 64 0.86 -15.52 15.35
CA ARG A 64 0.59 -16.83 15.99
C ARG A 64 1.34 -17.97 15.33
N ASN A 65 1.59 -17.90 14.04
CA ASN A 65 2.39 -18.87 13.29
C ASN A 65 3.91 -18.66 13.45
N GLY A 66 4.34 -17.81 14.37
CA GLY A 66 5.75 -17.55 14.67
C GLY A 66 6.47 -16.65 13.67
N LYS A 67 5.73 -15.95 12.81
CA LYS A 67 6.31 -15.00 11.86
C LYS A 67 6.61 -13.66 12.52
N SER A 68 7.75 -13.07 12.18
CA SER A 68 8.08 -11.71 12.60
C SER A 68 7.35 -10.71 11.71
N VAL A 69 6.57 -9.83 12.33
CA VAL A 69 5.80 -8.80 11.61
C VAL A 69 6.17 -7.42 12.14
N ALA A 70 6.73 -6.57 11.29
CA ALA A 70 6.91 -5.16 11.58
C ALA A 70 5.62 -4.40 11.25
N GLU A 71 5.05 -3.73 12.26
CA GLU A 71 3.82 -2.96 12.10
C GLU A 71 4.16 -1.47 11.96
N LEU A 72 3.84 -0.89 10.83
CA LEU A 72 4.08 0.51 10.52
C LEU A 72 2.76 1.30 10.43
N CYS A 73 2.86 2.62 10.31
CA CYS A 73 1.67 3.48 10.31
C CYS A 73 1.11 3.77 8.91
N GLY A 74 1.89 3.53 7.85
CA GLY A 74 1.47 3.78 6.46
C GLY A 74 1.24 5.26 6.10
N LYS A 75 1.72 6.21 6.91
CA LYS A 75 1.47 7.65 6.74
C LYS A 75 2.33 8.31 5.66
N GLN A 76 3.26 7.57 5.06
CA GLN A 76 4.17 8.05 4.01
C GLN A 76 4.94 9.34 4.39
N ASN A 77 5.33 9.47 5.63
CA ASN A 77 6.21 10.53 6.13
C ASN A 77 7.66 10.06 6.26
N ALA A 78 8.59 10.97 6.56
CA ALA A 78 10.01 10.65 6.65
C ALA A 78 10.31 9.54 7.66
N SER A 79 9.65 9.55 8.82
CA SER A 79 9.81 8.52 9.86
C SER A 79 9.33 7.15 9.39
N ASP A 80 8.20 7.08 8.69
CA ASP A 80 7.65 5.83 8.16
C ASP A 80 8.59 5.20 7.11
N TYR A 81 9.19 6.02 6.24
CA TYR A 81 10.14 5.52 5.25
C TYR A 81 11.41 4.95 5.91
N GLU A 82 11.91 5.60 6.97
CA GLU A 82 13.06 5.12 7.73
C GLU A 82 12.72 3.82 8.45
N GLN A 83 11.60 3.76 9.17
CA GLN A 83 11.16 2.56 9.88
C GLN A 83 10.94 1.38 8.92
N CYS A 84 10.37 1.62 7.73
CA CYS A 84 10.20 0.59 6.71
C CYS A 84 11.56 0.06 6.22
N ARG A 85 12.49 0.96 5.93
CA ARG A 85 13.85 0.58 5.52
C ARG A 85 14.57 -0.23 6.60
N ASP A 86 14.47 0.19 7.87
CA ASP A 86 15.10 -0.51 9.00
C ASP A 86 14.47 -1.90 9.19
N ALA A 87 13.15 -2.03 9.05
CA ALA A 87 12.47 -3.31 9.07
C ALA A 87 12.91 -4.25 7.93
N MET A 88 13.10 -3.70 6.72
CA MET A 88 13.63 -4.45 5.58
C MET A 88 15.06 -4.93 5.84
N HIS A 89 15.93 -4.08 6.36
CA HIS A 89 17.32 -4.44 6.69
C HIS A 89 17.41 -5.42 7.85
N SER A 90 16.50 -5.38 8.82
CA SER A 90 16.43 -6.34 9.92
C SER A 90 15.95 -7.73 9.51
N GLY A 91 15.42 -7.86 8.29
CA GLY A 91 14.95 -9.14 7.75
C GLY A 91 13.64 -9.62 8.36
N ALA A 92 12.73 -8.72 8.73
CA ALA A 92 11.38 -9.09 9.17
C ALA A 92 10.68 -9.98 8.13
N ASP A 93 9.96 -11.02 8.54
CA ASP A 93 9.26 -11.91 7.61
C ASP A 93 8.16 -11.16 6.86
N TYR A 94 7.47 -10.24 7.56
CA TYR A 94 6.42 -9.40 6.98
C TYR A 94 6.54 -7.96 7.49
N ILE A 95 6.15 -7.00 6.65
CA ILE A 95 6.06 -5.57 7.02
C ILE A 95 4.66 -5.10 6.64
N TRP A 96 3.84 -4.77 7.64
CA TRP A 96 2.47 -4.30 7.46
C TRP A 96 2.42 -2.78 7.35
N GLN A 97 1.61 -2.27 6.41
CA GLN A 97 1.46 -0.84 6.10
C GLN A 97 2.80 -0.18 5.72
N ALA A 98 3.54 -0.87 4.86
CA ALA A 98 4.87 -0.45 4.44
C ALA A 98 4.81 0.83 3.60
N SER A 99 5.60 1.82 3.98
CA SER A 99 5.79 3.06 3.22
C SER A 99 7.17 3.09 2.59
N MET A 100 7.24 3.26 1.28
CA MET A 100 8.47 3.20 0.51
C MET A 100 8.64 4.45 -0.36
N ARG A 101 9.88 4.88 -0.53
CA ARG A 101 10.23 5.93 -1.50
C ARG A 101 11.65 5.73 -2.03
N ASN A 102 11.86 6.22 -3.24
CA ASN A 102 13.18 6.45 -3.82
C ASN A 102 13.27 7.91 -4.33
N SER A 103 14.24 8.20 -5.21
CA SER A 103 14.42 9.54 -5.78
C SER A 103 13.27 9.98 -6.70
N GLU A 104 12.49 9.07 -7.26
CA GLU A 104 11.50 9.33 -8.30
C GLU A 104 10.07 9.00 -7.88
N MET A 105 9.92 7.98 -7.02
CA MET A 105 8.62 7.41 -6.67
C MET A 105 8.43 7.29 -5.16
N ARG A 106 7.17 7.34 -4.75
CA ARG A 106 6.73 6.98 -3.39
C ARG A 106 5.45 6.16 -3.45
N GLY A 107 5.24 5.30 -2.48
CA GLY A 107 4.03 4.52 -2.36
C GLY A 107 3.94 3.77 -1.05
N SER A 108 2.84 3.07 -0.86
CA SER A 108 2.63 2.15 0.26
C SER A 108 2.15 0.79 -0.25
N ALA A 109 2.46 -0.23 0.51
CA ALA A 109 1.94 -1.58 0.31
C ALA A 109 1.21 -2.01 1.58
N ASP A 110 0.09 -2.72 1.43
CA ASP A 110 -0.65 -3.27 2.57
C ASP A 110 0.25 -4.21 3.36
N LEU A 111 0.97 -5.08 2.67
CA LEU A 111 1.91 -6.01 3.25
C LEU A 111 3.11 -6.21 2.33
N LEU A 112 4.31 -6.28 2.89
CA LEU A 112 5.49 -6.81 2.22
C LEU A 112 5.82 -8.18 2.80
N GLU A 113 6.08 -9.15 1.95
CA GLU A 113 6.54 -10.49 2.32
C GLU A 113 8.01 -10.65 1.95
N ARG A 114 8.81 -11.12 2.90
CA ARG A 114 10.19 -11.49 2.67
C ARG A 114 10.28 -12.76 1.81
N ILE A 115 11.13 -12.70 0.79
CA ILE A 115 11.51 -13.85 -0.03
C ILE A 115 13.01 -14.06 0.04
N GLU A 116 13.43 -15.31 -0.08
CA GLU A 116 14.87 -15.72 -0.01
C GLU A 116 15.56 -15.50 -1.36
N GLU A 117 15.51 -14.28 -1.87
CA GLU A 117 16.20 -13.84 -3.08
C GLU A 117 17.16 -12.71 -2.75
N PRO A 118 18.46 -12.85 -3.02
CA PRO A 118 19.45 -11.80 -2.73
C PRO A 118 19.12 -10.48 -3.41
N SER A 119 19.34 -9.38 -2.68
CA SER A 119 19.14 -8.03 -3.16
C SER A 119 20.17 -7.07 -2.57
N SER A 120 20.01 -5.77 -2.82
CA SER A 120 20.88 -4.74 -2.25
C SER A 120 20.77 -4.58 -0.72
N ILE A 121 19.74 -5.18 -0.09
CA ILE A 121 19.53 -5.11 1.36
C ILE A 121 20.06 -6.35 2.12
N GLY A 122 20.43 -7.42 1.42
CA GLY A 122 20.94 -8.66 2.01
C GLY A 122 20.67 -9.88 1.16
N ASP A 123 20.69 -11.06 1.80
CA ASP A 123 20.41 -12.35 1.15
C ASP A 123 18.92 -12.58 0.90
N TRP A 124 18.11 -11.56 1.05
CA TRP A 124 16.66 -11.57 0.86
C TRP A 124 16.19 -10.34 0.11
N SER A 125 14.95 -10.38 -0.32
CA SER A 125 14.21 -9.26 -0.87
C SER A 125 12.76 -9.26 -0.38
N TYR A 126 11.95 -8.33 -0.85
CA TYR A 126 10.53 -8.22 -0.48
C TYR A 126 9.64 -8.12 -1.69
N ILE A 127 8.49 -8.78 -1.63
CA ILE A 127 7.42 -8.63 -2.62
C ILE A 127 6.19 -7.98 -1.98
N PRO A 128 5.50 -7.06 -2.67
CA PRO A 128 4.26 -6.49 -2.18
C PRO A 128 3.10 -7.47 -2.33
N ILE A 129 2.28 -7.56 -1.30
CA ILE A 129 1.02 -8.31 -1.27
C ILE A 129 -0.11 -7.34 -1.03
N ALA A 130 -1.11 -7.33 -1.91
CA ALA A 130 -2.35 -6.60 -1.68
C ALA A 130 -3.32 -7.46 -0.85
N ILE A 131 -3.83 -6.91 0.23
CA ILE A 131 -4.84 -7.57 1.06
C ILE A 131 -6.21 -7.15 0.53
N ILE A 132 -6.87 -8.05 -0.22
CA ILE A 132 -8.17 -7.78 -0.82
C ILE A 132 -9.24 -8.46 0.03
N THR A 133 -10.14 -7.67 0.61
CA THR A 133 -11.33 -8.19 1.29
C THR A 133 -12.42 -8.46 0.24
N PHE A 134 -12.59 -9.72 -0.17
CA PHE A 134 -13.77 -10.12 -0.89
C PHE A 134 -14.93 -10.30 0.09
N CYS A 135 -16.06 -9.71 -0.21
CA CYS A 135 -17.30 -10.03 0.47
C CYS A 135 -17.66 -11.49 0.10
N ASN A 136 -17.41 -12.42 1.02
CA ASN A 136 -17.53 -13.89 0.83
C ASN A 136 -18.95 -14.38 0.49
N ARG A 137 -19.89 -13.48 0.14
CA ARG A 137 -21.27 -13.88 -0.23
C ARG A 137 -21.42 -14.42 -1.66
N PHE A 138 -20.37 -14.41 -2.48
CA PHE A 138 -20.46 -14.89 -3.86
C PHE A 138 -19.85 -16.28 -4.13
N PHE A 139 -19.21 -16.91 -3.14
CA PHE A 139 -18.55 -18.21 -3.36
C PHE A 139 -19.32 -19.44 -2.88
N GLU A 140 -20.51 -19.29 -2.28
CA GLU A 140 -21.36 -20.44 -1.87
C GLU A 140 -22.36 -20.92 -2.93
N ILE A 141 -22.34 -20.40 -4.16
CA ILE A 141 -23.34 -20.77 -5.20
C ILE A 141 -22.77 -21.71 -6.27
N SER A 142 -21.60 -22.29 -6.08
CA SER A 142 -21.01 -23.19 -7.11
C SER A 142 -20.65 -24.59 -6.64
N ASN A 143 -21.29 -25.12 -5.62
CA ASN A 143 -21.18 -26.54 -5.26
C ASN A 143 -22.56 -27.12 -4.89
N THR A 144 -23.44 -27.20 -5.88
CA THR A 144 -24.56 -28.12 -5.92
C THR A 144 -24.71 -28.67 -7.35
#